data_2da91a31508a56b2abf84a0b366a9623
#
_entry.id   2da91a31508a56b2abf84a0b366a9623
#
_cell.length_a   1.000
_cell.length_b   1.000
_cell.length_c   1.000
_cell.angle_alpha   90.00
_cell.angle_beta   90.00
_cell.angle_gamma   90.00
#
_symmetry.space_group_name_H-M   'P 1'
#
loop_
_entity.id
_entity.type
_entity.pdbx_description
1 polymer ?
#
loop_
_entity_poly.entity_id
_entity_poly.type
_entity_poly.pdbx_seq_one_letter_code
_entity_poly.pdbx_strand_id
1 'polypeptide(L)'
;MLEFDNVSFFYGNEAVFKNFSCNLNENEVTGILGHSGCGKTTFLELACGILKPFSGTVTPFSAKSPSFIFQEDRLLPWKTALENLTFTGISPKRAKEYLCKIGLASSEDKFPDELSGGMSRRLSVARALAFGGDCFFIDEPLHGLDIKTSDEVLSVIDSEICGKTALVITHSPEEAFCLCDRIIVAEGPPFRISADFKKSDFESPEAFKTALEKII
;
A
#
# COMPACT_ATOMS: atom_id res chain seq x y z
N MET A 1 -6.77 -15.94 3.69
CA MET A 1 -5.44 -15.80 4.33
C MET A 1 -4.40 -15.83 3.24
N LEU A 2 -3.45 -14.88 3.24
CA LEU A 2 -2.25 -14.91 2.40
C LEU A 2 -1.19 -15.74 3.11
N GLU A 3 -0.54 -16.65 2.38
CA GLU A 3 0.48 -17.54 2.95
C GLU A 3 1.70 -17.60 2.03
N PHE A 4 2.88 -17.41 2.61
CA PHE A 4 4.18 -17.70 2.02
C PHE A 4 4.69 -18.99 2.66
N ASP A 5 4.99 -20.00 1.84
CA ASP A 5 5.55 -21.27 2.32
C ASP A 5 6.89 -21.56 1.63
N ASN A 6 7.98 -21.48 2.40
CA ASN A 6 9.37 -21.72 1.97
C ASN A 6 9.76 -20.95 0.69
N VAL A 7 9.30 -19.71 0.58
CA VAL A 7 9.50 -18.87 -0.61
C VAL A 7 10.93 -18.42 -0.74
N SER A 8 11.52 -18.62 -1.93
CA SER A 8 12.77 -18.00 -2.35
C SER A 8 12.55 -17.20 -3.63
N PHE A 9 13.17 -16.02 -3.69
CA PHE A 9 13.12 -15.13 -4.85
C PHE A 9 14.43 -14.38 -5.01
N PHE A 10 14.87 -14.17 -6.26
CA PHE A 10 16.14 -13.56 -6.61
C PHE A 10 15.98 -12.55 -7.74
N TYR A 11 16.70 -11.43 -7.68
CA TYR A 11 17.01 -10.61 -8.85
C TYR A 11 18.44 -10.92 -9.32
N GLY A 12 18.56 -11.63 -10.44
CA GLY A 12 19.85 -12.15 -10.87
C GLY A 12 20.46 -13.09 -9.82
N ASN A 13 21.60 -12.71 -9.24
CA ASN A 13 22.29 -13.48 -8.19
C ASN A 13 21.96 -13.01 -6.76
N GLU A 14 21.21 -11.94 -6.61
CA GLU A 14 20.87 -11.36 -5.32
C GLU A 14 19.60 -12.00 -4.75
N ALA A 15 19.73 -12.63 -3.59
CA ALA A 15 18.61 -13.23 -2.90
C ALA A 15 17.79 -12.15 -2.17
N VAL A 16 16.55 -11.93 -2.61
CA VAL A 16 15.60 -11.05 -1.89
C VAL A 16 14.82 -11.85 -0.84
N PHE A 17 14.43 -13.08 -1.16
CA PHE A 17 13.81 -14.03 -0.22
C PHE A 17 14.57 -15.34 -0.25
N LYS A 18 14.75 -15.96 0.91
CA LYS A 18 15.42 -17.27 1.05
C LYS A 18 14.70 -18.11 2.09
N ASN A 19 13.98 -19.14 1.62
CA ASN A 19 13.18 -20.06 2.45
C ASN A 19 12.27 -19.31 3.44
N PHE A 20 11.64 -18.24 2.97
CA PHE A 20 10.82 -17.36 3.79
C PHE A 20 9.40 -17.92 3.91
N SER A 21 8.88 -17.93 5.14
CA SER A 21 7.50 -18.33 5.42
C SER A 21 6.84 -17.33 6.35
N CYS A 22 5.62 -16.91 6.02
CA CYS A 22 4.76 -16.11 6.89
C CYS A 22 3.30 -16.24 6.47
N ASN A 23 2.39 -15.78 7.32
CA ASN A 23 0.98 -15.68 7.01
C ASN A 23 0.41 -14.33 7.41
N LEU A 24 -0.57 -13.84 6.63
CA LEU A 24 -1.33 -12.62 6.92
C LEU A 24 -2.83 -12.94 6.87
N ASN A 25 -3.57 -12.34 7.81
CA ASN A 25 -5.00 -12.61 7.93
C ASN A 25 -5.81 -11.80 6.90
N GLU A 26 -7.02 -12.27 6.60
CA GLU A 26 -8.06 -11.49 5.95
C GLU A 26 -8.82 -10.64 6.98
N ASN A 27 -9.46 -9.57 6.51
CA ASN A 27 -10.17 -8.59 7.36
C ASN A 27 -9.25 -7.92 8.40
N GLU A 28 -7.99 -7.78 8.07
CA GLU A 28 -6.95 -7.12 8.85
C GLU A 28 -6.12 -6.24 7.93
N VAL A 29 -5.77 -5.06 8.37
CA VAL A 29 -4.81 -4.19 7.68
C VAL A 29 -3.43 -4.51 8.21
N THR A 30 -2.61 -5.20 7.42
CA THR A 30 -1.23 -5.52 7.79
C THR A 30 -0.25 -4.57 7.12
N GLY A 31 0.59 -3.89 7.92
CA GLY A 31 1.68 -3.04 7.46
C GLY A 31 3.00 -3.79 7.42
N ILE A 32 3.79 -3.58 6.36
CA ILE A 32 5.20 -3.96 6.30
C ILE A 32 6.04 -2.68 6.40
N LEU A 33 6.68 -2.49 7.53
CA LEU A 33 7.57 -1.36 7.81
C LEU A 33 9.03 -1.80 7.68
N GLY A 34 9.86 -0.99 7.06
CA GLY A 34 11.30 -1.27 6.94
C GLY A 34 12.00 -0.25 6.03
N HIS A 35 13.33 -0.28 6.03
CA HIS A 35 14.15 0.62 5.20
C HIS A 35 14.01 0.32 3.70
N SER A 36 14.39 1.28 2.86
CA SER A 36 14.42 1.09 1.41
C SER A 36 15.36 -0.04 1.01
N GLY A 37 14.94 -0.84 0.02
CA GLY A 37 15.74 -1.96 -0.49
C GLY A 37 15.66 -3.27 0.31
N CYS A 38 14.95 -3.33 1.45
CA CYS A 38 14.83 -4.58 2.20
C CYS A 38 13.90 -5.64 1.58
N GLY A 39 13.19 -5.31 0.48
CA GLY A 39 12.35 -6.26 -0.26
C GLY A 39 10.85 -6.10 -0.07
N LYS A 40 10.35 -5.00 0.50
CA LYS A 40 8.91 -4.76 0.77
C LYS A 40 8.06 -4.77 -0.50
N THR A 41 8.45 -4.02 -1.53
CA THR A 41 7.73 -4.00 -2.82
C THR A 41 7.72 -5.40 -3.45
N THR A 42 8.83 -6.13 -3.38
CA THR A 42 8.89 -7.52 -3.86
C THR A 42 7.97 -8.44 -3.06
N PHE A 43 7.86 -8.23 -1.73
CA PHE A 43 6.88 -8.93 -0.89
C PHE A 43 5.46 -8.71 -1.40
N LEU A 44 5.08 -7.44 -1.63
CA LEU A 44 3.76 -7.09 -2.12
C LEU A 44 3.50 -7.68 -3.52
N GLU A 45 4.47 -7.60 -4.43
CA GLU A 45 4.34 -8.13 -5.79
C GLU A 45 4.23 -9.67 -5.82
N LEU A 46 4.91 -10.37 -4.93
CA LEU A 46 4.72 -11.82 -4.71
C LEU A 46 3.33 -12.10 -4.10
N ALA A 47 2.92 -11.33 -3.09
CA ALA A 47 1.64 -11.47 -2.40
C ALA A 47 0.43 -11.34 -3.33
N CYS A 48 0.51 -10.41 -4.30
CA CYS A 48 -0.57 -10.19 -5.27
C CYS A 48 -0.41 -10.99 -6.58
N GLY A 49 0.64 -11.81 -6.70
CA GLY A 49 0.88 -12.67 -7.87
C GLY A 49 1.42 -11.97 -9.11
N ILE A 50 1.88 -10.70 -9.00
CA ILE A 50 2.61 -10.00 -10.08
C ILE A 50 3.93 -10.71 -10.34
N LEU A 51 4.65 -11.07 -9.26
CA LEU A 51 5.85 -11.90 -9.34
C LEU A 51 5.52 -13.35 -8.94
N LYS A 52 6.31 -14.28 -9.48
CA LYS A 52 6.26 -15.70 -9.10
C LYS A 52 7.53 -16.05 -8.32
N PRO A 53 7.44 -16.82 -7.23
CA PRO A 53 8.61 -17.25 -6.49
C PRO A 53 9.46 -18.18 -7.35
N PHE A 54 10.78 -18.19 -7.10
CA PHE A 54 11.72 -19.15 -7.69
C PHE A 54 11.48 -20.56 -7.12
N SER A 55 11.21 -20.65 -5.81
CA SER A 55 10.82 -21.88 -5.12
C SER A 55 9.88 -21.56 -3.96
N GLY A 56 9.17 -22.58 -3.48
CA GLY A 56 8.11 -22.43 -2.50
C GLY A 56 6.79 -22.02 -3.14
N THR A 57 5.81 -21.70 -2.33
CA THR A 57 4.47 -21.32 -2.79
C THR A 57 3.98 -20.06 -2.11
N VAL A 58 3.22 -19.24 -2.87
CA VAL A 58 2.46 -18.12 -2.32
C VAL A 58 0.99 -18.37 -2.60
N THR A 59 0.20 -18.51 -1.53
CA THR A 59 -1.27 -18.59 -1.61
C THR A 59 -1.80 -17.17 -1.38
N PRO A 60 -2.41 -16.51 -2.37
CA PRO A 60 -2.89 -15.15 -2.23
C PRO A 60 -4.13 -15.05 -1.33
N PHE A 61 -4.50 -13.83 -0.93
CA PHE A 61 -5.81 -13.59 -0.34
C PHE A 61 -6.93 -14.04 -1.27
N SER A 62 -8.06 -14.48 -0.71
CA SER A 62 -9.24 -14.91 -1.46
C SER A 62 -9.99 -13.73 -2.09
N ALA A 63 -9.26 -12.74 -2.62
CA ALA A 63 -9.81 -11.53 -3.22
C ALA A 63 -10.32 -11.78 -4.63
N LYS A 64 -11.52 -11.26 -4.93
CA LYS A 64 -12.11 -11.30 -6.28
C LYS A 64 -11.86 -10.00 -7.04
N SER A 65 -11.64 -8.92 -6.32
CA SER A 65 -11.51 -7.57 -6.85
C SER A 65 -10.43 -6.79 -6.08
N PRO A 66 -9.15 -7.15 -6.24
CA PRO A 66 -8.08 -6.44 -5.56
C PRO A 66 -7.89 -5.03 -6.13
N SER A 67 -7.64 -4.07 -5.25
CA SER A 67 -7.31 -2.69 -5.59
C SER A 67 -5.86 -2.38 -5.27
N PHE A 68 -5.21 -1.55 -6.10
CA PHE A 68 -3.78 -1.28 -6.00
C PHE A 68 -3.48 0.21 -5.95
N ILE A 69 -2.70 0.63 -4.95
CA ILE A 69 -1.97 1.90 -4.94
C ILE A 69 -0.49 1.53 -5.12
N PHE A 70 0.06 1.80 -6.31
CA PHE A 70 1.47 1.54 -6.62
C PHE A 70 2.34 2.71 -6.15
N GLN A 71 3.62 2.46 -5.96
CA GLN A 71 4.60 3.52 -5.67
C GLN A 71 4.66 4.55 -6.80
N GLU A 72 4.62 4.12 -8.05
CA GLU A 72 4.44 4.98 -9.22
C GLU A 72 2.95 5.27 -9.44
N ASP A 73 2.60 6.47 -9.90
CA ASP A 73 1.20 6.87 -10.08
C ASP A 73 0.44 6.11 -11.17
N ARG A 74 1.16 5.64 -12.20
CA ARG A 74 0.62 4.85 -13.32
C ARG A 74 -0.69 5.43 -13.88
N LEU A 75 -0.75 6.75 -14.00
CA LEU A 75 -1.88 7.43 -14.63
C LEU A 75 -1.87 7.21 -16.14
N LEU A 76 -3.06 7.24 -16.75
CA LEU A 76 -3.23 7.18 -18.19
C LEU A 76 -3.01 8.59 -18.76
N PRO A 77 -1.88 8.87 -19.46
CA PRO A 77 -1.51 10.23 -19.83
C PRO A 77 -2.45 10.87 -20.87
N TRP A 78 -3.20 10.06 -21.62
CA TRP A 78 -4.19 10.49 -22.61
C TRP A 78 -5.61 10.63 -22.08
N LYS A 79 -5.80 10.53 -20.76
CA LYS A 79 -7.09 10.65 -20.08
C LYS A 79 -7.05 11.75 -19.04
N THR A 80 -8.15 12.50 -18.94
CA THR A 80 -8.30 13.51 -17.89
C THR A 80 -8.34 12.87 -16.49
N ALA A 81 -8.27 13.68 -15.44
CA ALA A 81 -8.38 13.20 -14.06
C ALA A 81 -9.68 12.43 -13.83
N LEU A 82 -10.81 12.95 -14.28
CA LEU A 82 -12.10 12.26 -14.20
C LEU A 82 -12.09 10.94 -14.99
N GLU A 83 -11.55 10.94 -16.18
CA GLU A 83 -11.47 9.75 -17.04
C GLU A 83 -10.51 8.68 -16.49
N ASN A 84 -9.45 9.07 -15.77
CA ASN A 84 -8.56 8.13 -15.08
C ASN A 84 -9.30 7.34 -14.01
N LEU A 85 -10.26 7.94 -13.32
CA LEU A 85 -11.10 7.24 -12.35
C LEU A 85 -12.17 6.39 -13.07
N THR A 86 -12.91 6.98 -14.00
CA THR A 86 -14.02 6.28 -14.68
C THR A 86 -13.57 5.14 -15.59
N PHE A 87 -12.29 5.13 -16.02
CA PHE A 87 -11.70 4.01 -16.77
C PHE A 87 -11.77 2.68 -16.00
N THR A 88 -11.82 2.73 -14.67
CA THR A 88 -11.97 1.53 -13.82
C THR A 88 -13.40 0.96 -13.82
N GLY A 89 -14.33 1.57 -14.55
CA GLY A 89 -15.73 1.16 -14.63
C GLY A 89 -16.65 1.79 -13.57
N ILE A 90 -16.13 2.70 -12.75
CA ILE A 90 -16.96 3.42 -11.75
C ILE A 90 -17.77 4.54 -12.43
N SER A 91 -18.90 4.92 -11.81
CA SER A 91 -19.73 6.00 -12.32
C SER A 91 -19.05 7.37 -12.22
N PRO A 92 -19.34 8.31 -13.15
CA PRO A 92 -18.82 9.68 -13.05
C PRO A 92 -19.18 10.38 -11.73
N LYS A 93 -20.34 10.08 -11.16
CA LYS A 93 -20.75 10.61 -9.86
C LYS A 93 -19.77 10.17 -8.75
N ARG A 94 -19.49 8.87 -8.67
CA ARG A 94 -18.52 8.33 -7.70
C ARG A 94 -17.12 8.88 -7.94
N ALA A 95 -16.68 8.99 -9.19
CA ALA A 95 -15.39 9.58 -9.52
C ALA A 95 -15.24 11.01 -9.01
N LYS A 96 -16.27 11.87 -9.24
CA LYS A 96 -16.28 13.25 -8.73
C LYS A 96 -16.28 13.34 -7.20
N GLU A 97 -16.98 12.43 -6.51
CA GLU A 97 -16.95 12.33 -5.04
C GLU A 97 -15.53 12.08 -4.53
N TYR A 98 -14.76 11.18 -5.18
CA TYR A 98 -13.38 10.90 -4.78
C TYR A 98 -12.41 12.02 -5.17
N LEU A 99 -12.58 12.66 -6.33
CA LEU A 99 -11.83 13.87 -6.68
C LEU A 99 -12.03 14.98 -5.63
N CYS A 100 -13.25 15.12 -5.12
CA CYS A 100 -13.53 16.07 -4.03
C CYS A 100 -12.83 15.67 -2.72
N LYS A 101 -12.93 14.39 -2.31
CA LYS A 101 -12.29 13.87 -1.07
C LYS A 101 -10.79 14.13 -1.02
N ILE A 102 -10.10 14.08 -2.17
CA ILE A 102 -8.65 14.27 -2.28
C ILE A 102 -8.24 15.69 -2.71
N GLY A 103 -9.17 16.66 -2.71
CA GLY A 103 -8.90 18.06 -3.01
C GLY A 103 -8.60 18.34 -4.49
N LEU A 104 -9.15 17.56 -5.43
CA LEU A 104 -8.98 17.72 -6.88
C LEU A 104 -10.28 18.04 -7.62
N ALA A 105 -11.32 18.51 -6.96
CA ALA A 105 -12.63 18.79 -7.56
C ALA A 105 -12.55 19.75 -8.76
N SER A 106 -11.64 20.75 -8.73
CA SER A 106 -11.45 21.73 -9.80
C SER A 106 -10.51 21.27 -10.92
N SER A 107 -10.04 20.03 -10.87
CA SER A 107 -9.05 19.49 -11.81
C SER A 107 -9.59 18.29 -12.60
N GLU A 108 -10.91 18.10 -12.65
CA GLU A 108 -11.54 16.95 -13.29
C GLU A 108 -11.21 16.81 -14.79
N ASP A 109 -11.03 17.94 -15.48
CA ASP A 109 -10.76 18.00 -16.92
C ASP A 109 -9.27 18.08 -17.27
N LYS A 110 -8.37 18.16 -16.27
CA LYS A 110 -6.94 18.22 -16.50
C LYS A 110 -6.34 16.86 -16.84
N PHE A 111 -5.37 16.88 -17.76
CA PHE A 111 -4.53 15.72 -18.05
C PHE A 111 -3.40 15.56 -17.03
N PRO A 112 -2.80 14.36 -16.88
CA PRO A 112 -1.72 14.11 -15.93
C PRO A 112 -0.50 15.03 -16.06
N ASP A 113 -0.15 15.49 -17.27
CA ASP A 113 0.94 16.43 -17.52
C ASP A 113 0.63 17.88 -17.08
N GLU A 114 -0.63 18.20 -16.83
CA GLU A 114 -1.08 19.48 -16.28
C GLU A 114 -1.18 19.46 -14.73
N LEU A 115 -0.92 18.32 -14.11
CA LEU A 115 -0.97 18.15 -12.67
C LEU A 115 0.44 18.27 -12.05
N SER A 116 0.53 18.82 -10.84
CA SER A 116 1.75 18.70 -10.05
C SER A 116 1.97 17.24 -9.60
N GLY A 117 3.21 16.86 -9.22
CA GLY A 117 3.49 15.52 -8.73
C GLY A 117 2.59 15.10 -7.56
N GLY A 118 2.37 15.99 -6.59
CA GLY A 118 1.45 15.73 -5.49
C GLY A 118 -0.02 15.60 -5.92
N MET A 119 -0.46 16.32 -6.98
CA MET A 119 -1.80 16.14 -7.55
C MET A 119 -1.91 14.80 -8.27
N SER A 120 -0.89 14.39 -9.03
CA SER A 120 -0.84 13.09 -9.71
C SER A 120 -0.87 11.96 -8.69
N ARG A 121 -0.10 12.08 -7.60
CA ARG A 121 -0.11 11.09 -6.51
C ARG A 121 -1.50 10.96 -5.90
N ARG A 122 -2.14 12.07 -5.52
CA ARG A 122 -3.51 12.08 -5.01
C ARG A 122 -4.51 11.45 -5.99
N LEU A 123 -4.39 11.76 -7.27
CA LEU A 123 -5.25 11.19 -8.31
C LEU A 123 -5.10 9.66 -8.41
N SER A 124 -3.88 9.13 -8.32
CA SER A 124 -3.61 7.69 -8.35
C SER A 124 -4.23 6.98 -7.14
N VAL A 125 -4.10 7.57 -5.95
CA VAL A 125 -4.75 7.08 -4.72
C VAL A 125 -6.28 7.10 -4.88
N ALA A 126 -6.85 8.22 -5.33
CA ALA A 126 -8.30 8.33 -5.54
C ALA A 126 -8.83 7.29 -6.52
N ARG A 127 -8.11 7.01 -7.62
CA ARG A 127 -8.50 5.99 -8.59
C ARG A 127 -8.63 4.61 -7.95
N ALA A 128 -7.66 4.22 -7.12
CA ALA A 128 -7.68 2.94 -6.42
C ALA A 128 -8.82 2.86 -5.39
N LEU A 129 -8.98 3.90 -4.57
CA LEU A 129 -10.03 3.94 -3.55
C LEU A 129 -11.43 4.04 -4.17
N ALA A 130 -11.61 4.81 -5.23
CA ALA A 130 -12.88 4.94 -5.93
C ALA A 130 -13.31 3.65 -6.62
N PHE A 131 -12.36 2.88 -7.17
CA PHE A 131 -12.62 1.52 -7.67
C PHE A 131 -13.19 0.68 -6.52
N GLY A 132 -12.61 0.83 -5.33
CA GLY A 132 -12.95 0.02 -4.18
C GLY A 132 -12.32 -1.36 -4.35
N GLY A 133 -12.80 -2.32 -3.63
CA GLY A 133 -12.28 -3.67 -3.72
C GLY A 133 -12.53 -4.39 -2.41
N ASP A 134 -12.33 -5.69 -2.43
CA ASP A 134 -12.42 -6.57 -1.26
C ASP A 134 -11.03 -6.78 -0.60
N CYS A 135 -9.95 -6.37 -1.29
CA CYS A 135 -8.58 -6.38 -0.80
C CYS A 135 -7.79 -5.20 -1.37
N PHE A 136 -6.92 -4.61 -0.59
CA PHE A 136 -6.06 -3.49 -0.99
C PHE A 136 -4.59 -3.85 -0.88
N PHE A 137 -3.83 -3.54 -1.93
CA PHE A 137 -2.36 -3.59 -1.95
C PHE A 137 -1.84 -2.17 -2.13
N ILE A 138 -1.14 -1.66 -1.13
CA ILE A 138 -0.76 -0.25 -1.02
C ILE A 138 0.75 -0.15 -0.83
N ASP A 139 1.44 0.48 -1.79
CA ASP A 139 2.89 0.70 -1.76
C ASP A 139 3.21 2.19 -1.66
N GLU A 140 3.73 2.62 -0.51
CA GLU A 140 4.15 3.98 -0.17
C GLU A 140 3.14 5.06 -0.59
N PRO A 141 1.89 5.05 -0.09
CA PRO A 141 0.78 5.83 -0.64
C PRO A 141 1.00 7.35 -0.57
N LEU A 142 1.78 7.84 0.38
CA LEU A 142 2.00 9.28 0.63
C LEU A 142 3.33 9.80 0.08
N HIS A 143 4.06 8.95 -0.66
CA HIS A 143 5.34 9.36 -1.23
C HIS A 143 5.23 10.63 -2.09
N GLY A 144 6.08 11.64 -1.82
CA GLY A 144 6.12 12.89 -2.57
C GLY A 144 5.03 13.92 -2.23
N LEU A 145 4.20 13.68 -1.20
CA LEU A 145 3.25 14.64 -0.67
C LEU A 145 3.88 15.50 0.44
N ASP A 146 3.43 16.74 0.57
CA ASP A 146 3.71 17.57 1.74
C ASP A 146 2.91 17.09 2.97
N ILE A 147 3.35 17.48 4.17
CA ILE A 147 2.80 16.98 5.44
C ILE A 147 1.29 17.20 5.53
N LYS A 148 0.79 18.40 5.23
CA LYS A 148 -0.63 18.72 5.36
C LYS A 148 -1.48 17.89 4.40
N THR A 149 -1.04 17.79 3.16
CA THR A 149 -1.72 16.98 2.12
C THR A 149 -1.65 15.49 2.46
N SER A 150 -0.54 15.03 3.06
CA SER A 150 -0.38 13.65 3.53
C SER A 150 -1.43 13.28 4.58
N ASP A 151 -1.65 14.13 5.58
CA ASP A 151 -2.65 13.88 6.64
C ASP A 151 -4.08 13.77 6.08
N GLU A 152 -4.43 14.65 5.12
CA GLU A 152 -5.73 14.62 4.46
C GLU A 152 -5.93 13.29 3.68
N VAL A 153 -4.93 12.90 2.87
CA VAL A 153 -4.98 11.66 2.07
C VAL A 153 -4.95 10.42 2.95
N LEU A 154 -4.14 10.43 4.02
CA LEU A 154 -4.05 9.35 5.00
C LEU A 154 -5.42 9.07 5.63
N SER A 155 -6.14 10.12 6.04
CA SER A 155 -7.48 10.00 6.61
C SER A 155 -8.48 9.39 5.61
N VAL A 156 -8.37 9.73 4.32
CA VAL A 156 -9.23 9.13 3.28
C VAL A 156 -8.88 7.66 3.09
N ILE A 157 -7.60 7.29 3.05
CA ILE A 157 -7.17 5.88 2.93
C ILE A 157 -7.70 5.09 4.13
N ASP A 158 -7.45 5.55 5.36
CA ASP A 158 -7.87 4.89 6.59
C ASP A 158 -9.38 4.60 6.58
N SER A 159 -10.20 5.61 6.27
CA SER A 159 -11.66 5.46 6.20
C SER A 159 -12.14 4.43 5.17
N GLU A 160 -11.38 4.20 4.10
CA GLU A 160 -11.75 3.29 3.01
C GLU A 160 -11.24 1.85 3.23
N ILE A 161 -10.15 1.66 3.98
CA ILE A 161 -9.58 0.33 4.22
C ILE A 161 -9.90 -0.26 5.59
N CYS A 162 -10.39 0.56 6.53
CA CYS A 162 -10.75 0.13 7.88
C CYS A 162 -11.71 -1.08 7.85
N GLY A 163 -11.34 -2.16 8.55
CA GLY A 163 -12.09 -3.41 8.60
C GLY A 163 -12.08 -4.24 7.32
N LYS A 164 -11.23 -3.90 6.35
CA LYS A 164 -11.02 -4.69 5.12
C LYS A 164 -9.68 -5.43 5.16
N THR A 165 -9.47 -6.30 4.19
CA THR A 165 -8.16 -6.91 3.96
C THR A 165 -7.26 -5.91 3.24
N ALA A 166 -6.12 -5.55 3.84
CA ALA A 166 -5.14 -4.71 3.17
C ALA A 166 -3.70 -5.08 3.54
N LEU A 167 -2.81 -4.93 2.58
CA LEU A 167 -1.36 -4.99 2.75
C LEU A 167 -0.78 -3.63 2.42
N VAL A 168 -0.18 -2.97 3.41
CA VAL A 168 0.39 -1.63 3.30
C VAL A 168 1.90 -1.70 3.43
N ILE A 169 2.61 -1.17 2.45
CA ILE A 169 4.06 -0.99 2.48
C ILE A 169 4.36 0.47 2.79
N THR A 170 5.17 0.71 3.80
CA THR A 170 5.65 2.05 4.13
C THR A 170 7.01 2.02 4.82
N HIS A 171 7.70 3.12 4.82
CA HIS A 171 8.89 3.37 5.64
C HIS A 171 8.60 4.35 6.81
N SER A 172 7.36 4.88 6.91
CA SER A 172 6.92 5.78 7.97
C SER A 172 6.23 5.02 9.10
N PRO A 173 6.78 5.07 10.33
CA PRO A 173 6.13 4.52 11.50
C PRO A 173 4.74 5.15 11.77
N GLU A 174 4.59 6.44 11.46
CA GLU A 174 3.33 7.17 11.63
C GLU A 174 2.24 6.64 10.72
N GLU A 175 2.56 6.45 9.43
CA GLU A 175 1.64 5.86 8.45
C GLU A 175 1.25 4.44 8.88
N ALA A 176 2.24 3.61 9.24
CA ALA A 176 2.00 2.24 9.69
C ALA A 176 1.09 2.21 10.90
N PHE A 177 1.35 3.05 11.91
CA PHE A 177 0.53 3.11 13.12
C PHE A 177 -0.87 3.66 12.84
N CYS A 178 -1.03 4.61 11.92
CA CYS A 178 -2.33 5.15 11.57
C CYS A 178 -3.21 4.10 10.88
N LEU A 179 -2.70 3.47 9.83
CA LEU A 179 -3.46 2.63 8.91
C LEU A 179 -3.62 1.17 9.36
N CYS A 180 -2.64 0.60 10.09
CA CYS A 180 -2.51 -0.85 10.21
C CYS A 180 -2.98 -1.36 11.58
N ASP A 181 -3.63 -2.52 11.58
CA ASP A 181 -3.98 -3.28 12.79
C ASP A 181 -2.79 -4.11 13.28
N ARG A 182 -1.97 -4.63 12.32
CA ARG A 182 -0.76 -5.40 12.55
C ARG A 182 0.39 -4.78 11.78
N ILE A 183 1.56 -4.66 12.41
CA ILE A 183 2.75 -4.04 11.83
C ILE A 183 3.93 -4.99 11.93
N ILE A 184 4.40 -5.45 10.78
CA ILE A 184 5.56 -6.32 10.63
C ILE A 184 6.75 -5.43 10.30
N VAL A 185 7.81 -5.50 11.11
CA VAL A 185 9.07 -4.81 10.83
C VAL A 185 9.96 -5.74 10.03
N ALA A 186 10.38 -5.27 8.85
CA ALA A 186 11.15 -6.03 7.90
C ALA A 186 12.57 -5.50 7.75
N GLU A 187 13.52 -6.41 7.66
CA GLU A 187 14.92 -6.17 7.35
C GLU A 187 15.34 -7.00 6.14
N GLY A 188 16.46 -6.66 5.54
CA GLY A 188 17.03 -7.42 4.43
C GLY A 188 17.88 -6.58 3.49
N PRO A 189 18.31 -7.11 2.34
CA PRO A 189 18.16 -8.51 1.87
C PRO A 189 19.10 -9.52 2.55
N PRO A 190 18.73 -10.80 2.65
CA PRO A 190 17.42 -11.38 2.36
C PRO A 190 16.36 -10.92 3.36
N PHE A 191 15.12 -10.77 2.86
CA PHE A 191 13.97 -10.32 3.64
C PHE A 191 13.75 -11.21 4.87
N ARG A 192 13.63 -10.59 6.02
CA ARG A 192 13.30 -11.26 7.28
C ARG A 192 12.41 -10.37 8.13
N ILE A 193 11.63 -10.98 8.98
CA ILE A 193 10.83 -10.29 9.99
C ILE A 193 11.68 -10.12 11.24
N SER A 194 11.91 -8.86 11.64
CA SER A 194 12.62 -8.52 12.89
C SER A 194 11.66 -8.33 14.06
N ALA A 195 10.44 -7.89 13.79
CA ALA A 195 9.37 -7.79 14.78
C ALA A 195 7.99 -7.88 14.14
N ASP A 196 7.00 -8.21 14.96
CA ASP A 196 5.59 -8.34 14.56
C ASP A 196 4.72 -7.82 15.71
N PHE A 197 4.05 -6.71 15.48
CA PHE A 197 3.30 -5.96 16.47
C PHE A 197 1.83 -5.89 16.11
N LYS A 198 0.96 -5.87 17.13
CA LYS A 198 -0.42 -5.41 16.99
C LYS A 198 -0.49 -3.95 17.41
N LYS A 199 -1.24 -3.14 16.68
CA LYS A 199 -1.47 -1.72 17.04
C LYS A 199 -2.02 -1.59 18.46
N SER A 200 -2.87 -2.54 18.88
CA SER A 200 -3.46 -2.60 20.22
C SER A 200 -2.46 -2.77 21.36
N ASP A 201 -1.22 -3.14 21.06
CA ASP A 201 -0.17 -3.31 22.07
C ASP A 201 0.44 -1.97 22.52
N PHE A 202 0.04 -0.86 21.86
CA PHE A 202 0.59 0.48 22.09
C PHE A 202 -0.52 1.49 22.37
N GLU A 203 -0.31 2.33 23.38
CA GLU A 203 -1.25 3.38 23.78
C GLU A 203 -1.16 4.62 22.86
N SER A 204 -0.03 4.81 22.16
CA SER A 204 0.20 5.99 21.29
C SER A 204 1.24 5.70 20.21
N PRO A 205 1.27 6.52 19.13
CA PRO A 205 2.31 6.45 18.10
C PRO A 205 3.73 6.62 18.68
N GLU A 206 3.90 7.42 19.72
CA GLU A 206 5.18 7.67 20.39
C GLU A 206 5.66 6.41 21.11
N ALA A 207 4.75 5.68 21.77
CA ALA A 207 5.07 4.40 22.43
C ALA A 207 5.51 3.36 21.38
N PHE A 208 4.85 3.32 20.22
CA PHE A 208 5.24 2.47 19.11
C PHE A 208 6.62 2.84 18.55
N LYS A 209 6.89 4.14 18.31
CA LYS A 209 8.23 4.61 17.87
C LYS A 209 9.34 4.22 18.83
N THR A 210 9.11 4.40 20.13
CA THR A 210 10.08 4.00 21.16
C THR A 210 10.36 2.49 21.16
N ALA A 211 9.37 1.68 20.83
CA ALA A 211 9.56 0.23 20.68
C ALA A 211 10.37 -0.12 19.43
N LEU A 212 10.14 0.59 18.31
CA LEU A 212 10.89 0.43 17.07
C LEU A 212 12.36 0.78 17.22
N GLU A 213 12.70 1.90 17.90
CA GLU A 213 14.09 2.34 18.15
C GLU A 213 14.95 1.30 18.90
N LYS A 214 14.33 0.32 19.57
CA LYS A 214 15.04 -0.78 20.26
C LYS A 214 15.33 -1.97 19.35
N ILE A 215 14.76 -1.99 18.15
CA ILE A 215 14.83 -3.12 17.21
C ILE A 215 15.69 -2.75 15.99
N ILE A 216 15.60 -1.49 15.54
CA ILE A 216 16.35 -0.94 14.44
C ILE A 216 17.59 -0.20 14.97
#